data_0b04ac907e74c33da532d62a3aef459a
#
_entry.id   0b04ac907e74c33da532d62a3aef459a
#
_cell.length_a   1.000
_cell.length_b   1.000
_cell.length_c   1.000
_cell.angle_alpha   90.00
_cell.angle_beta   90.00
_cell.angle_gamma   90.00
#
_symmetry.space_group_name_H-M   'P 1'
#
loop_
_entity.id
_entity.type
_entity.pdbx_description
1 polymer ?
#
loop_
_entity_poly.entity_id
_entity_poly.type
_entity_poly.pdbx_seq_one_letter_code
_entity_poly.pdbx_strand_id
1 'polypeptide(L)'
;MMKLNYFNYKDFQGKVLLTNDLGRYVFVETSDFKRLISGELDEFSVLGQALIQAGIAYSETGLKFLERNKWDLLNAKRHLATATSLHIFVVTTACNMNCVYCQANNGTTTPNLYMTEMTAEKAVDIALQSPEYSLSFEFQGGEPLLNFPIIKHIIEYAEERKQDKDVKYNIVSNLTLLTDEMLDFLGDHHVNISTSVDGNEMLHNMNRPFRDGSGTFCRVREGIRKIKDRGIGVGAIETTTRHSLPYAGEIIHAYLDLGFESIFIRHLTRLGKAAKCWDEIGYDAQEFLDFYRNAVNVMISLSKQGTYIKEQHASILLKRINNAGVNYMELRSPCGGGIGQMAYFADGRVFTCDEGRMMAEMGTDAFLLGNVYTDTYNDLVSSKTCRAVCSASTLETIPSCCDCVYQPYCGTCPVVNYALTGDIIEKTPRSFRCEVYSGMLDYLFGLIMENNPETIEILNQWSC
;
A
#
# COMPACT_ATOMS: atom_id res chain seq x y z
N MET A 1 9.71 -22.87 -35.42
CA MET A 1 10.07 -21.44 -35.36
C MET A 1 9.38 -20.85 -34.16
N MET A 2 10.11 -20.06 -33.36
CA MET A 2 9.57 -19.38 -32.18
C MET A 2 8.69 -18.20 -32.59
N LYS A 3 7.51 -18.07 -31.99
CA LYS A 3 6.59 -16.92 -32.15
C LYS A 3 6.50 -16.11 -30.88
N LEU A 4 6.27 -14.81 -31.01
CA LEU A 4 6.17 -13.90 -29.89
C LEU A 4 4.74 -13.82 -29.35
N ASN A 5 4.59 -13.78 -28.02
CA ASN A 5 3.42 -13.27 -27.35
C ASN A 5 3.55 -11.76 -27.17
N TYR A 6 2.49 -11.12 -26.67
CA TYR A 6 2.59 -9.72 -26.21
C TYR A 6 3.49 -9.64 -24.98
N PHE A 7 4.36 -8.65 -24.94
CA PHE A 7 5.21 -8.31 -23.79
C PHE A 7 5.59 -6.83 -23.84
N ASN A 8 5.85 -6.28 -22.67
CA ASN A 8 6.41 -4.95 -22.49
C ASN A 8 7.93 -5.03 -22.34
N TYR A 9 8.65 -3.98 -22.74
CA TYR A 9 10.10 -3.95 -22.63
C TYR A 9 10.64 -2.55 -22.28
N LYS A 10 11.85 -2.54 -21.72
CA LYS A 10 12.58 -1.31 -21.37
C LYS A 10 14.08 -1.57 -21.45
N ASP A 11 14.83 -0.58 -21.97
CA ASP A 11 16.29 -0.58 -21.78
C ASP A 11 16.63 -0.48 -20.30
N PHE A 12 17.44 -1.41 -19.80
CA PHE A 12 17.68 -1.58 -18.39
C PHE A 12 19.15 -1.88 -18.11
N GLN A 13 19.93 -0.85 -17.71
CA GLN A 13 21.36 -0.96 -17.33
C GLN A 13 22.21 -1.78 -18.32
N GLY A 14 22.06 -1.48 -19.62
CA GLY A 14 22.82 -2.14 -20.70
C GLY A 14 22.18 -3.42 -21.24
N LYS A 15 21.14 -3.94 -20.63
CA LYS A 15 20.29 -5.04 -21.11
C LYS A 15 18.91 -4.52 -21.48
N VAL A 16 18.02 -5.44 -21.84
CA VAL A 16 16.58 -5.16 -22.02
C VAL A 16 15.80 -6.02 -21.03
N LEU A 17 14.98 -5.38 -20.20
CA LEU A 17 14.02 -6.05 -19.33
C LEU A 17 12.74 -6.30 -20.13
N LEU A 18 12.27 -7.53 -20.18
CA LEU A 18 11.00 -7.95 -20.77
C LEU A 18 10.05 -8.40 -19.67
N THR A 19 8.78 -8.01 -19.76
CA THR A 19 7.72 -8.47 -18.85
C THR A 19 6.44 -8.80 -19.61
N ASN A 20 5.56 -9.61 -19.04
CA ASN A 20 4.26 -9.93 -19.59
C ASN A 20 3.13 -9.81 -18.53
N ASP A 21 1.88 -9.97 -18.93
CA ASP A 21 0.69 -9.84 -18.08
C ASP A 21 0.66 -10.82 -16.87
N LEU A 22 1.50 -11.87 -16.90
CA LEU A 22 1.67 -12.78 -15.76
C LEU A 22 2.63 -12.23 -14.70
N GLY A 23 3.28 -11.10 -14.96
CA GLY A 23 4.36 -10.59 -14.12
C GLY A 23 5.64 -11.43 -14.19
N ARG A 24 5.81 -12.24 -15.24
CA ARG A 24 7.05 -12.94 -15.51
C ARG A 24 7.99 -12.04 -16.27
N TYR A 25 9.29 -12.12 -15.98
CA TYR A 25 10.28 -11.24 -16.58
C TYR A 25 11.52 -12.02 -17.06
N VAL A 26 12.23 -11.42 -18.00
CA VAL A 26 13.53 -11.92 -18.51
C VAL A 26 14.42 -10.73 -18.83
N PHE A 27 15.69 -10.80 -18.40
CA PHE A 27 16.72 -9.87 -18.87
C PHE A 27 17.40 -10.46 -20.09
N VAL A 28 17.50 -9.68 -21.16
CA VAL A 28 18.17 -10.12 -22.41
C VAL A 28 19.24 -9.10 -22.81
N GLU A 29 20.32 -9.57 -23.42
CA GLU A 29 21.32 -8.68 -24.02
C GLU A 29 20.69 -7.93 -25.22
N THR A 30 21.09 -6.68 -25.43
CA THR A 30 20.54 -5.85 -26.52
C THR A 30 20.69 -6.52 -27.90
N SER A 31 21.78 -7.25 -28.13
CA SER A 31 21.99 -8.02 -29.36
C SER A 31 20.99 -9.17 -29.52
N ASP A 32 20.69 -9.89 -28.44
CA ASP A 32 19.74 -10.98 -28.44
C ASP A 32 18.29 -10.49 -28.54
N PHE A 33 17.98 -9.32 -27.96
CA PHE A 33 16.69 -8.67 -28.15
C PHE A 33 16.45 -8.35 -29.63
N LYS A 34 17.45 -7.83 -30.35
CA LYS A 34 17.35 -7.60 -31.80
C LYS A 34 17.08 -8.90 -32.57
N ARG A 35 17.79 -9.97 -32.24
CA ARG A 35 17.59 -11.30 -32.84
C ARG A 35 16.21 -11.89 -32.51
N LEU A 36 15.70 -11.62 -31.30
CA LEU A 36 14.34 -12.02 -30.89
C LEU A 36 13.29 -11.35 -31.78
N ILE A 37 13.39 -10.03 -31.96
CA ILE A 37 12.41 -9.27 -32.76
C ILE A 37 12.52 -9.58 -34.26
N SER A 38 13.71 -9.85 -34.78
CA SER A 38 13.89 -10.28 -36.19
C SER A 38 13.51 -11.74 -36.46
N GLY A 39 13.18 -12.51 -35.41
CA GLY A 39 12.85 -13.94 -35.55
C GLY A 39 14.05 -14.87 -35.76
N GLU A 40 15.26 -14.38 -35.52
CA GLU A 40 16.52 -15.11 -35.72
C GLU A 40 17.00 -15.85 -34.47
N LEU A 41 16.28 -15.72 -33.34
CA LEU A 41 16.64 -16.39 -32.11
C LEU A 41 16.19 -17.86 -32.15
N ASP A 42 17.14 -18.77 -31.89
CA ASP A 42 16.86 -20.21 -31.86
C ASP A 42 16.02 -20.57 -30.63
N GLU A 43 14.88 -21.25 -30.86
CA GLU A 43 13.97 -21.72 -29.82
C GLU A 43 14.60 -22.78 -28.90
N PHE A 44 15.63 -23.49 -29.34
CA PHE A 44 16.35 -24.52 -28.58
C PHE A 44 17.54 -23.95 -27.78
N SER A 45 17.90 -22.69 -28.00
CA SER A 45 18.91 -22.02 -27.18
C SER A 45 18.45 -21.88 -25.72
N VAL A 46 19.40 -21.73 -24.79
CA VAL A 46 19.10 -21.49 -23.37
C VAL A 46 18.17 -20.29 -23.21
N LEU A 47 18.45 -19.19 -23.91
CA LEU A 47 17.60 -17.99 -23.88
C LEU A 47 16.23 -18.24 -24.53
N GLY A 48 16.17 -18.94 -25.67
CA GLY A 48 14.89 -19.30 -26.31
C GLY A 48 13.99 -20.10 -25.38
N GLN A 49 14.53 -21.09 -24.68
CA GLN A 49 13.77 -21.86 -23.69
C GLN A 49 13.34 -21.03 -22.50
N ALA A 50 14.19 -20.12 -21.98
CA ALA A 50 13.83 -19.19 -20.91
C ALA A 50 12.66 -18.25 -21.30
N LEU A 51 12.68 -17.72 -22.53
CA LEU A 51 11.61 -16.87 -23.07
C LEU A 51 10.28 -17.64 -23.23
N ILE A 52 10.35 -18.91 -23.67
CA ILE A 52 9.19 -19.80 -23.79
C ILE A 52 8.64 -20.13 -22.38
N GLN A 53 9.51 -20.43 -21.43
CA GLN A 53 9.10 -20.70 -20.05
C GLN A 53 8.45 -19.47 -19.38
N ALA A 54 9.00 -18.28 -19.60
CA ALA A 54 8.43 -17.04 -19.12
C ALA A 54 7.12 -16.67 -19.83
N GLY A 55 6.80 -17.28 -20.96
CA GLY A 55 5.60 -16.96 -21.76
C GLY A 55 5.77 -15.71 -22.62
N ILE A 56 6.97 -15.20 -22.81
CA ILE A 56 7.32 -14.12 -23.74
C ILE A 56 7.22 -14.62 -25.19
N ALA A 57 7.54 -15.90 -25.40
CA ALA A 57 7.45 -16.57 -26.70
C ALA A 57 6.78 -17.94 -26.59
N TYR A 58 6.46 -18.55 -27.72
CA TYR A 58 6.00 -19.93 -27.79
C TYR A 58 6.54 -20.63 -29.05
N SER A 59 6.68 -21.95 -28.98
CA SER A 59 7.02 -22.76 -30.15
C SER A 59 5.82 -22.87 -31.07
N GLU A 60 6.04 -22.87 -32.39
CA GLU A 60 4.95 -23.00 -33.39
C GLU A 60 4.13 -24.29 -33.22
N THR A 61 4.75 -25.35 -32.71
CA THR A 61 4.10 -26.63 -32.40
C THR A 61 3.61 -26.74 -30.98
N GLY A 62 3.88 -25.72 -30.15
CA GLY A 62 3.52 -25.69 -28.74
C GLY A 62 2.14 -25.12 -28.46
N LEU A 63 1.72 -25.19 -27.20
CA LEU A 63 0.50 -24.56 -26.72
C LEU A 63 0.59 -23.04 -26.84
N LYS A 64 -0.49 -22.39 -27.29
CA LYS A 64 -0.61 -20.94 -27.28
C LYS A 64 -0.62 -20.40 -25.85
N PHE A 65 -0.31 -19.11 -25.68
CA PHE A 65 -0.18 -18.46 -24.38
C PHE A 65 -1.38 -18.72 -23.44
N LEU A 66 -2.62 -18.54 -23.89
CA LEU A 66 -3.82 -18.76 -23.08
C LEU A 66 -4.00 -20.23 -22.69
N GLU A 67 -3.73 -21.17 -23.61
CA GLU A 67 -3.87 -22.60 -23.35
C GLU A 67 -2.88 -23.06 -22.26
N ARG A 68 -1.66 -22.52 -22.30
CA ARG A 68 -0.59 -22.85 -21.37
C ARG A 68 -0.74 -22.16 -20.01
N ASN A 69 -1.19 -20.90 -20.01
CA ASN A 69 -1.08 -20.02 -18.83
C ASN A 69 -2.44 -19.59 -18.27
N LYS A 70 -3.56 -20.21 -18.66
CA LYS A 70 -4.90 -19.79 -18.21
C LYS A 70 -5.06 -19.73 -16.69
N TRP A 71 -4.46 -20.67 -15.96
CA TRP A 71 -4.53 -20.72 -14.51
C TRP A 71 -3.68 -19.64 -13.86
N ASP A 72 -2.53 -19.33 -14.44
CA ASP A 72 -1.66 -18.26 -13.96
C ASP A 72 -2.27 -16.88 -14.19
N LEU A 73 -2.96 -16.68 -15.34
CA LEU A 73 -3.74 -15.47 -15.61
C LEU A 73 -4.90 -15.30 -14.61
N LEU A 74 -5.64 -16.37 -14.34
CA LEU A 74 -6.70 -16.34 -13.32
C LEU A 74 -6.12 -16.00 -11.94
N ASN A 75 -4.97 -16.58 -11.59
CA ASN A 75 -4.30 -16.25 -10.32
C ASN A 75 -3.82 -14.80 -10.29
N ALA A 76 -3.17 -14.30 -11.34
CA ALA A 76 -2.68 -12.92 -11.42
C ALA A 76 -3.81 -11.89 -11.28
N LYS A 77 -5.01 -12.22 -11.78
CA LYS A 77 -6.21 -11.35 -11.73
C LYS A 77 -7.27 -11.84 -10.73
N ARG A 78 -6.92 -12.75 -9.79
CA ARG A 78 -7.89 -13.34 -8.84
C ARG A 78 -8.67 -12.31 -8.04
N HIS A 79 -8.08 -11.15 -7.79
CA HIS A 79 -8.73 -10.04 -7.09
C HIS A 79 -9.96 -9.47 -7.81
N LEU A 80 -10.13 -9.76 -9.12
CA LEU A 80 -11.35 -9.39 -9.86
C LEU A 80 -12.54 -10.33 -9.54
N ALA A 81 -12.27 -11.49 -8.98
CA ALA A 81 -13.29 -12.45 -8.55
C ALA A 81 -13.56 -12.40 -7.05
N THR A 82 -12.97 -11.44 -6.33
CA THR A 82 -13.18 -11.19 -4.90
C THR A 82 -14.06 -9.97 -4.68
N ALA A 83 -14.55 -9.80 -3.45
CA ALA A 83 -15.34 -8.65 -3.04
C ALA A 83 -14.57 -7.77 -2.03
N THR A 84 -15.26 -6.82 -1.41
CA THR A 84 -14.67 -5.95 -0.40
C THR A 84 -14.33 -6.72 0.86
N SER A 85 -13.06 -6.78 1.20
CA SER A 85 -12.56 -7.48 2.38
C SER A 85 -12.00 -6.52 3.44
N LEU A 86 -11.59 -5.30 3.07
CA LEU A 86 -11.09 -4.31 4.02
C LEU A 86 -12.15 -3.24 4.26
N HIS A 87 -12.60 -3.13 5.50
CA HIS A 87 -13.59 -2.17 5.96
C HIS A 87 -12.94 -1.24 6.99
N ILE A 88 -12.78 0.04 6.63
CA ILE A 88 -12.10 1.05 7.43
C ILE A 88 -13.16 1.84 8.19
N PHE A 89 -13.13 1.81 9.52
CA PHE A 89 -14.03 2.56 10.40
C PHE A 89 -13.31 3.80 10.90
N VAL A 90 -13.71 4.97 10.38
CA VAL A 90 -13.22 6.27 10.82
C VAL A 90 -14.05 6.71 12.03
N VAL A 91 -13.66 6.21 13.20
CA VAL A 91 -14.45 6.35 14.44
C VAL A 91 -14.48 7.77 14.98
N THR A 92 -13.51 8.61 14.60
CA THR A 92 -13.50 10.05 14.91
C THR A 92 -12.56 10.82 13.98
N THR A 93 -12.85 12.11 13.75
CA THR A 93 -11.91 13.04 13.09
C THR A 93 -11.03 13.79 14.09
N ALA A 94 -11.29 13.68 15.39
CA ALA A 94 -10.48 14.31 16.44
C ALA A 94 -9.09 13.64 16.54
N CYS A 95 -8.07 14.44 16.80
CA CYS A 95 -6.71 13.96 17.09
C CYS A 95 -6.08 14.84 18.16
N ASN A 96 -5.28 14.26 19.03
CA ASN A 96 -4.51 14.97 20.04
C ASN A 96 -3.14 15.47 19.55
N MET A 97 -2.71 15.03 18.36
CA MET A 97 -1.46 15.43 17.71
C MET A 97 -1.70 16.47 16.61
N ASN A 98 -0.58 17.08 16.15
CA ASN A 98 -0.56 18.09 15.10
C ASN A 98 0.52 17.81 14.06
N CYS A 99 0.57 16.57 13.54
CA CYS A 99 1.58 16.16 12.55
C CYS A 99 1.64 17.14 11.38
N VAL A 100 2.87 17.51 10.99
CA VAL A 100 3.10 18.55 9.96
C VAL A 100 2.57 18.16 8.58
N TYR A 101 2.51 16.88 8.29
CA TYR A 101 2.08 16.30 7.01
C TYR A 101 0.73 15.60 7.06
N CYS A 102 -0.10 15.81 8.10
CA CYS A 102 -1.33 15.06 8.29
C CYS A 102 -2.23 15.13 7.05
N GLN A 103 -2.51 13.98 6.45
CA GLN A 103 -3.35 13.87 5.25
C GLN A 103 -4.84 14.01 5.59
N ALA A 104 -5.24 13.53 6.78
CA ALA A 104 -6.61 13.60 7.28
C ALA A 104 -6.96 14.94 7.95
N ASN A 105 -6.10 15.95 7.85
CA ASN A 105 -6.34 17.26 8.42
C ASN A 105 -5.83 18.33 7.46
N ASN A 106 -6.75 19.19 7.00
CA ASN A 106 -6.42 20.30 6.11
C ASN A 106 -6.09 21.61 6.85
N GLY A 107 -5.98 21.56 8.20
CA GLY A 107 -5.75 22.75 9.03
C GLY A 107 -6.97 23.66 9.18
N THR A 108 -8.17 23.23 8.79
CA THR A 108 -9.41 23.97 9.03
C THR A 108 -9.96 23.68 10.44
N THR A 109 -10.80 24.60 10.94
CA THR A 109 -11.46 24.50 12.25
C THR A 109 -12.80 23.79 12.16
N THR A 110 -12.98 22.82 11.26
CA THR A 110 -14.20 22.02 11.21
C THR A 110 -14.42 21.29 12.54
N PRO A 111 -15.65 21.24 13.07
CA PRO A 111 -15.94 20.50 14.29
C PRO A 111 -15.52 19.04 14.18
N ASN A 112 -14.95 18.50 15.24
CA ASN A 112 -14.61 17.08 15.29
C ASN A 112 -15.91 16.25 15.26
N LEU A 113 -15.90 15.20 14.46
CA LEU A 113 -16.96 14.20 14.40
C LEU A 113 -16.56 12.99 15.25
N TYR A 114 -17.55 12.37 15.87
CA TYR A 114 -17.43 11.12 16.61
C TYR A 114 -18.51 10.18 16.11
N MET A 115 -18.12 8.98 15.72
CA MET A 115 -19.07 7.93 15.31
C MET A 115 -19.93 7.54 16.50
N THR A 116 -21.24 7.42 16.28
CA THR A 116 -22.22 6.96 17.29
C THR A 116 -22.38 5.44 17.20
N GLU A 117 -22.91 4.81 18.25
CA GLU A 117 -23.24 3.37 18.24
C GLU A 117 -24.15 3.02 17.06
N MET A 118 -25.21 3.81 16.81
CA MET A 118 -26.12 3.58 15.70
C MET A 118 -25.40 3.64 14.33
N THR A 119 -24.47 4.58 14.13
CA THR A 119 -23.68 4.66 12.90
C THR A 119 -22.75 3.44 12.79
N ALA A 120 -22.14 3.05 13.89
CA ALA A 120 -21.23 1.90 13.97
C ALA A 120 -21.95 0.60 13.61
N GLU A 121 -23.13 0.34 14.21
CA GLU A 121 -23.95 -0.85 13.93
C GLU A 121 -24.36 -0.92 12.45
N LYS A 122 -24.82 0.19 11.87
CA LYS A 122 -25.16 0.26 10.44
C LYS A 122 -23.96 0.00 9.54
N ALA A 123 -22.79 0.52 9.90
CA ALA A 123 -21.55 0.28 9.15
C ALA A 123 -21.13 -1.20 9.22
N VAL A 124 -21.22 -1.83 10.41
CA VAL A 124 -20.96 -3.27 10.59
C VAL A 124 -21.95 -4.12 9.79
N ASP A 125 -23.25 -3.80 9.86
CA ASP A 125 -24.29 -4.52 9.10
C ASP A 125 -24.02 -4.50 7.59
N ILE A 126 -23.53 -3.37 7.05
CA ILE A 126 -23.13 -3.25 5.64
C ILE A 126 -21.83 -4.06 5.37
N ALA A 127 -20.83 -3.94 6.23
CA ALA A 127 -19.58 -4.67 6.07
C ALA A 127 -19.79 -6.19 6.05
N LEU A 128 -20.67 -6.71 6.92
CA LEU A 128 -21.03 -8.13 6.97
C LEU A 128 -21.84 -8.61 5.76
N GLN A 129 -22.43 -7.71 4.95
CA GLN A 129 -23.07 -8.08 3.67
C GLN A 129 -22.07 -8.39 2.57
N SER A 130 -20.79 -8.03 2.72
CA SER A 130 -19.76 -8.45 1.75
C SER A 130 -19.79 -9.96 1.56
N PRO A 131 -19.72 -10.50 0.33
CA PRO A 131 -19.68 -11.94 0.10
C PRO A 131 -18.36 -12.61 0.50
N GLU A 132 -17.31 -11.82 0.85
CA GLU A 132 -16.05 -12.38 1.34
C GLU A 132 -16.23 -13.11 2.67
N TYR A 133 -15.54 -14.25 2.81
CA TYR A 133 -15.49 -15.00 4.05
C TYR A 133 -14.59 -14.33 5.11
N SER A 134 -13.39 -13.91 4.70
CA SER A 134 -12.44 -13.24 5.60
C SER A 134 -12.52 -11.73 5.41
N LEU A 135 -12.90 -11.02 6.47
CA LEU A 135 -13.01 -9.57 6.51
C LEU A 135 -11.94 -8.98 7.43
N SER A 136 -11.50 -7.78 7.11
CA SER A 136 -10.60 -7.00 7.95
C SER A 136 -11.29 -5.69 8.32
N PHE A 137 -11.52 -5.48 9.62
CA PHE A 137 -12.04 -4.24 10.16
C PHE A 137 -10.88 -3.44 10.70
N GLU A 138 -10.66 -2.25 10.13
CA GLU A 138 -9.56 -1.37 10.50
C GLU A 138 -10.08 -0.08 11.13
N PHE A 139 -9.68 0.17 12.38
CA PHE A 139 -10.07 1.37 13.11
C PHE A 139 -9.08 2.48 12.82
N GLN A 140 -9.60 3.57 12.26
CA GLN A 140 -8.84 4.76 11.92
C GLN A 140 -9.57 6.04 12.38
N GLY A 141 -9.00 7.19 12.01
CA GLY A 141 -9.60 8.49 12.26
C GLY A 141 -8.55 9.59 12.26
N GLY A 142 -8.72 10.57 13.14
CA GLY A 142 -7.62 11.41 13.61
C GLY A 142 -6.75 10.58 14.57
N GLU A 143 -7.27 10.32 15.79
CA GLU A 143 -6.74 9.32 16.72
C GLU A 143 -7.90 8.44 17.23
N PRO A 144 -7.98 7.18 16.81
CA PRO A 144 -9.13 6.33 17.11
C PRO A 144 -9.33 6.04 18.60
N LEU A 145 -8.25 6.04 19.40
CA LEU A 145 -8.35 5.84 20.85
C LEU A 145 -9.14 6.95 21.57
N LEU A 146 -9.37 8.11 20.94
CA LEU A 146 -10.27 9.14 21.47
C LEU A 146 -11.74 8.72 21.45
N ASN A 147 -12.09 7.69 20.67
CA ASN A 147 -13.45 7.11 20.65
C ASN A 147 -13.38 5.59 20.89
N PHE A 148 -12.56 5.17 21.84
CA PHE A 148 -12.35 3.77 22.19
C PHE A 148 -13.64 3.02 22.55
N PRO A 149 -14.64 3.63 23.24
CA PRO A 149 -15.91 2.96 23.49
C PRO A 149 -16.61 2.45 22.22
N ILE A 150 -16.51 3.19 21.13
CA ILE A 150 -17.09 2.78 19.84
C ILE A 150 -16.28 1.65 19.20
N ILE A 151 -14.96 1.62 19.36
CA ILE A 151 -14.15 0.49 18.90
C ILE A 151 -14.59 -0.79 19.62
N LYS A 152 -14.75 -0.75 20.94
CA LYS A 152 -15.29 -1.88 21.72
C LYS A 152 -16.66 -2.32 21.20
N HIS A 153 -17.57 -1.37 21.05
CA HIS A 153 -18.92 -1.64 20.56
C HIS A 153 -18.92 -2.29 19.16
N ILE A 154 -18.08 -1.80 18.22
CA ILE A 154 -17.96 -2.39 16.88
C ILE A 154 -17.47 -3.84 16.94
N ILE A 155 -16.45 -4.10 17.75
CA ILE A 155 -15.91 -5.47 17.90
C ILE A 155 -16.96 -6.40 18.49
N GLU A 156 -17.54 -6.03 19.62
CA GLU A 156 -18.57 -6.84 20.33
C GLU A 156 -19.79 -7.09 19.42
N TYR A 157 -20.29 -6.05 18.75
CA TYR A 157 -21.42 -6.15 17.83
C TYR A 157 -21.11 -7.02 16.60
N ALA A 158 -19.90 -6.90 16.05
CA ALA A 158 -19.47 -7.72 14.93
C ALA A 158 -19.32 -9.20 15.33
N GLU A 159 -18.74 -9.48 16.50
CA GLU A 159 -18.59 -10.85 17.01
C GLU A 159 -19.95 -11.56 17.20
N GLU A 160 -20.99 -10.82 17.65
CA GLU A 160 -22.33 -11.35 17.78
C GLU A 160 -23.02 -11.65 16.44
N ARG A 161 -22.66 -10.96 15.35
CA ARG A 161 -23.37 -10.98 14.06
C ARG A 161 -22.62 -11.58 12.89
N LYS A 162 -21.32 -11.80 13.02
CA LYS A 162 -20.45 -12.28 11.92
C LYS A 162 -20.81 -13.65 11.37
N GLN A 163 -21.66 -14.43 12.09
CA GLN A 163 -22.02 -15.81 11.72
C GLN A 163 -20.75 -16.67 11.50
N ASP A 164 -20.57 -17.20 10.30
CA ASP A 164 -19.44 -18.03 9.89
C ASP A 164 -18.25 -17.25 9.33
N LYS A 165 -18.34 -15.90 9.24
CA LYS A 165 -17.24 -15.06 8.72
C LYS A 165 -16.07 -15.00 9.69
N ASP A 166 -14.86 -14.96 9.11
CA ASP A 166 -13.61 -14.69 9.83
C ASP A 166 -13.34 -13.17 9.80
N VAL A 167 -13.53 -12.49 10.93
CA VAL A 167 -13.32 -11.05 11.05
C VAL A 167 -12.03 -10.77 11.81
N LYS A 168 -11.09 -10.10 11.18
CA LYS A 168 -9.82 -9.65 11.77
C LYS A 168 -9.89 -8.18 12.10
N TYR A 169 -9.37 -7.80 13.24
CA TYR A 169 -9.40 -6.43 13.72
C TYR A 169 -8.01 -5.80 13.66
N ASN A 170 -7.96 -4.55 13.21
CA ASN A 170 -6.73 -3.76 13.12
C ASN A 170 -6.99 -2.35 13.64
N ILE A 171 -5.99 -1.73 14.26
CA ILE A 171 -6.06 -0.33 14.68
C ILE A 171 -4.80 0.42 14.24
N VAL A 172 -5.01 1.62 13.70
CA VAL A 172 -3.92 2.55 13.37
C VAL A 172 -3.95 3.71 14.36
N SER A 173 -3.03 3.71 15.33
CA SER A 173 -3.01 4.66 16.44
C SER A 173 -1.64 5.28 16.65
N ASN A 174 -1.61 6.53 17.14
CA ASN A 174 -0.39 7.17 17.60
C ASN A 174 0.08 6.70 19.00
N LEU A 175 -0.67 5.83 19.65
CA LEU A 175 -0.40 5.18 20.94
C LEU A 175 -0.28 6.13 22.16
N THR A 176 -0.33 7.44 22.00
CA THR A 176 -0.08 8.39 23.09
C THR A 176 -1.16 8.38 24.17
N LEU A 177 -2.35 7.83 23.85
CA LEU A 177 -3.51 7.69 24.74
C LEU A 177 -3.72 6.26 25.24
N LEU A 178 -2.86 5.31 24.85
CA LEU A 178 -3.01 3.90 25.18
C LEU A 178 -2.93 3.65 26.68
N THR A 179 -4.01 3.12 27.27
CA THR A 179 -4.07 2.68 28.65
C THR A 179 -3.90 1.17 28.77
N ASP A 180 -3.62 0.68 29.97
CA ASP A 180 -3.50 -0.76 30.22
C ASP A 180 -4.83 -1.47 29.97
N GLU A 181 -5.97 -0.88 30.37
CA GLU A 181 -7.31 -1.42 30.12
C GLU A 181 -7.62 -1.52 28.60
N MET A 182 -7.27 -0.48 27.82
CA MET A 182 -7.41 -0.53 26.35
C MET A 182 -6.58 -1.66 25.75
N LEU A 183 -5.34 -1.80 26.25
CA LEU A 183 -4.42 -2.80 25.72
C LEU A 183 -4.85 -4.23 26.07
N ASP A 184 -5.39 -4.44 27.28
CA ASP A 184 -5.94 -5.75 27.68
C ASP A 184 -7.13 -6.13 26.77
N PHE A 185 -8.05 -5.21 26.49
CA PHE A 185 -9.16 -5.44 25.57
C PHE A 185 -8.68 -5.74 24.14
N LEU A 186 -7.73 -4.95 23.61
CA LEU A 186 -7.17 -5.14 22.26
C LEU A 186 -6.46 -6.51 22.16
N GLY A 187 -5.77 -6.93 23.22
CA GLY A 187 -5.11 -8.23 23.29
C GLY A 187 -6.10 -9.39 23.32
N ASP A 188 -7.15 -9.31 24.15
CA ASP A 188 -8.19 -10.35 24.28
C ASP A 188 -8.93 -10.58 22.94
N HIS A 189 -9.09 -9.53 22.13
CA HIS A 189 -9.73 -9.60 20.82
C HIS A 189 -8.75 -9.75 19.66
N HIS A 190 -7.48 -10.02 19.92
CA HIS A 190 -6.43 -10.23 18.91
C HIS A 190 -6.34 -9.09 17.88
N VAL A 191 -6.52 -7.84 18.34
CA VAL A 191 -6.46 -6.66 17.46
C VAL A 191 -5.00 -6.40 17.07
N ASN A 192 -4.71 -6.38 15.78
CA ASN A 192 -3.40 -6.00 15.28
C ASN A 192 -3.20 -4.48 15.42
N ILE A 193 -2.04 -4.07 15.90
CA ILE A 193 -1.74 -2.67 16.16
C ILE A 193 -0.71 -2.16 15.15
N SER A 194 -1.02 -1.04 14.52
CA SER A 194 -0.09 -0.29 13.68
C SER A 194 0.10 1.11 14.26
N THR A 195 1.33 1.57 14.28
CA THR A 195 1.65 2.92 14.73
C THR A 195 2.52 3.66 13.71
N SER A 196 2.92 4.85 14.03
CA SER A 196 3.79 5.65 13.17
C SER A 196 5.01 6.11 13.96
N VAL A 197 6.19 5.89 13.38
CA VAL A 197 7.48 6.32 13.92
C VAL A 197 8.32 6.89 12.78
N ASP A 198 8.66 8.17 12.84
CA ASP A 198 9.40 8.84 11.75
C ASP A 198 10.92 8.87 12.00
N GLY A 199 11.43 7.98 12.83
CA GLY A 199 12.84 7.85 13.14
C GLY A 199 13.15 8.10 14.61
N ASN A 200 14.31 8.71 14.90
CA ASN A 200 14.73 9.04 16.25
C ASN A 200 13.87 10.15 16.89
N GLU A 201 14.09 10.44 18.16
CA GLU A 201 13.30 11.40 18.91
C GLU A 201 13.26 12.79 18.25
N MET A 202 14.37 13.27 17.70
CA MET A 202 14.44 14.56 17.04
C MET A 202 13.52 14.62 15.81
N LEU A 203 13.65 13.66 14.89
CA LEU A 203 12.87 13.62 13.66
C LEU A 203 11.38 13.36 13.94
N HIS A 204 11.10 12.42 14.84
CA HIS A 204 9.72 12.10 15.20
C HIS A 204 9.01 13.32 15.81
N ASN A 205 9.63 14.00 16.78
CA ASN A 205 9.04 15.16 17.43
C ASN A 205 8.89 16.36 16.47
N MET A 206 9.79 16.53 15.51
CA MET A 206 9.69 17.54 14.46
C MET A 206 8.47 17.30 13.58
N ASN A 207 8.25 16.05 13.18
CA ASN A 207 7.18 15.67 12.26
C ASN A 207 5.81 15.49 12.95
N ARG A 208 5.81 15.01 14.20
CA ARG A 208 4.60 14.55 14.91
C ARG A 208 4.47 15.17 16.31
N PRO A 209 4.46 16.50 16.46
CA PRO A 209 4.27 17.14 17.77
C PRO A 209 2.83 16.98 18.28
N PHE A 210 2.64 17.12 19.58
CA PHE A 210 1.33 17.42 20.16
C PHE A 210 0.80 18.79 19.67
N ARG A 211 -0.48 19.07 19.94
CA ARG A 211 -1.10 20.35 19.56
C ARG A 211 -0.47 21.57 20.23
N ASP A 212 0.15 21.40 21.40
CA ASP A 212 0.86 22.43 22.13
C ASP A 212 2.33 22.58 21.68
N GLY A 213 2.76 21.80 20.68
CA GLY A 213 4.12 21.79 20.15
C GLY A 213 5.10 20.89 20.91
N SER A 214 4.69 20.26 22.00
CA SER A 214 5.57 19.34 22.75
C SER A 214 5.81 18.03 21.98
N GLY A 215 6.94 17.35 22.30
CA GLY A 215 7.33 16.10 21.65
C GLY A 215 6.47 14.91 22.07
N THR A 216 6.23 13.99 21.11
CA THR A 216 5.39 12.79 21.30
C THR A 216 6.19 11.50 21.41
N PHE A 217 7.46 11.48 20.98
CA PHE A 217 8.27 10.25 20.86
C PHE A 217 8.32 9.42 22.14
N CYS A 218 8.52 10.05 23.30
CA CYS A 218 8.59 9.33 24.57
C CYS A 218 7.29 8.58 24.89
N ARG A 219 6.13 9.17 24.58
CA ARG A 219 4.82 8.51 24.75
C ARG A 219 4.62 7.36 23.77
N VAL A 220 4.98 7.56 22.50
CA VAL A 220 4.90 6.52 21.47
C VAL A 220 5.80 5.34 21.83
N ARG A 221 7.06 5.60 22.20
CA ARG A 221 8.00 4.58 22.68
C ARG A 221 7.46 3.78 23.87
N GLU A 222 6.87 4.46 24.85
CA GLU A 222 6.24 3.80 26.00
C GLU A 222 5.07 2.92 25.57
N GLY A 223 4.21 3.39 24.65
CA GLY A 223 3.12 2.59 24.06
C GLY A 223 3.66 1.34 23.37
N ILE A 224 4.68 1.46 22.52
CA ILE A 224 5.33 0.33 21.85
C ILE A 224 5.86 -0.67 22.87
N ARG A 225 6.55 -0.21 23.91
CA ARG A 225 7.08 -1.06 24.98
C ARG A 225 5.96 -1.84 25.68
N LYS A 226 4.88 -1.18 26.09
CA LYS A 226 3.72 -1.82 26.73
C LYS A 226 3.08 -2.91 25.88
N ILE A 227 2.95 -2.68 24.56
CA ILE A 227 2.40 -3.64 23.62
C ILE A 227 3.30 -4.87 23.52
N LYS A 228 4.62 -4.66 23.37
CA LYS A 228 5.60 -5.75 23.26
C LYS A 228 5.74 -6.54 24.57
N ASP A 229 5.71 -5.89 25.72
CA ASP A 229 5.76 -6.53 27.05
C ASP A 229 4.59 -7.51 27.26
N ARG A 230 3.45 -7.31 26.55
CA ARG A 230 2.29 -8.24 26.54
C ARG A 230 2.34 -9.29 25.44
N GLY A 231 3.40 -9.32 24.63
CA GLY A 231 3.53 -10.24 23.51
C GLY A 231 2.59 -9.93 22.34
N ILE A 232 2.02 -8.71 22.28
CA ILE A 232 1.15 -8.29 21.18
C ILE A 232 2.02 -7.76 20.04
N GLY A 233 1.67 -8.13 18.80
CA GLY A 233 2.35 -7.64 17.60
C GLY A 233 2.06 -6.16 17.36
N VAL A 234 3.11 -5.38 17.02
CA VAL A 234 2.97 -3.99 16.59
C VAL A 234 3.83 -3.72 15.37
N GLY A 235 3.21 -3.14 14.32
CA GLY A 235 3.91 -2.62 13.14
C GLY A 235 4.09 -1.12 13.24
N ALA A 236 5.05 -0.56 12.48
CA ALA A 236 5.24 0.87 12.41
C ALA A 236 5.48 1.36 10.98
N ILE A 237 4.93 2.55 10.69
CA ILE A 237 5.06 3.24 9.41
C ILE A 237 5.92 4.48 9.62
N GLU A 238 6.93 4.64 8.78
CA GLU A 238 7.70 5.87 8.61
C GLU A 238 7.08 6.68 7.47
N THR A 239 6.85 7.97 7.70
CA THR A 239 6.47 8.90 6.64
C THR A 239 7.62 9.86 6.38
N THR A 240 8.27 9.66 5.25
CA THR A 240 9.43 10.44 4.84
C THR A 240 9.02 11.89 4.55
N THR A 241 9.69 12.84 5.19
CA THR A 241 9.62 14.27 4.88
C THR A 241 10.97 14.75 4.37
N ARG A 242 11.07 15.99 3.87
CA ARG A 242 12.37 16.60 3.53
C ARG A 242 13.37 16.53 4.67
N HIS A 243 12.88 16.62 5.91
CA HIS A 243 13.71 16.51 7.12
C HIS A 243 14.29 15.12 7.32
N SER A 244 13.62 14.08 6.84
CA SER A 244 14.06 12.67 6.97
C SER A 244 15.18 12.31 5.98
N LEU A 245 15.27 12.98 4.83
CA LEU A 245 16.15 12.59 3.72
C LEU A 245 17.62 12.39 4.10
N PRO A 246 18.26 13.21 4.97
CA PRO A 246 19.66 13.02 5.35
C PRO A 246 19.89 11.86 6.34
N TYR A 247 18.84 11.27 6.93
CA TYR A 247 18.94 10.45 8.14
C TYR A 247 18.50 8.99 7.95
N ALA A 248 18.67 8.43 6.75
CA ALA A 248 18.23 7.07 6.45
C ALA A 248 18.78 6.03 7.44
N GLY A 249 20.09 6.09 7.77
CA GLY A 249 20.72 5.18 8.72
C GLY A 249 20.17 5.33 10.12
N GLU A 250 20.03 6.55 10.63
CA GLU A 250 19.51 6.86 11.96
C GLU A 250 18.05 6.43 12.12
N ILE A 251 17.25 6.54 11.07
CA ILE A 251 15.86 6.06 11.05
C ILE A 251 15.83 4.54 11.22
N ILE A 252 16.65 3.81 10.46
CA ILE A 252 16.73 2.35 10.56
C ILE A 252 17.19 1.92 11.97
N HIS A 253 18.22 2.56 12.52
CA HIS A 253 18.68 2.26 13.88
C HIS A 253 17.62 2.56 14.94
N ALA A 254 16.86 3.67 14.81
CA ALA A 254 15.75 3.96 15.72
C ALA A 254 14.67 2.87 15.73
N TYR A 255 14.38 2.26 14.56
CA TYR A 255 13.47 1.13 14.51
C TYR A 255 14.03 -0.12 15.20
N LEU A 256 15.31 -0.43 15.00
CA LEU A 256 15.99 -1.52 15.71
C LEU A 256 16.02 -1.30 17.23
N ASP A 257 16.31 -0.08 17.69
CA ASP A 257 16.32 0.29 19.11
C ASP A 257 14.93 0.15 19.76
N LEU A 258 13.86 0.36 18.98
CA LEU A 258 12.48 0.09 19.38
C LEU A 258 12.09 -1.39 19.26
N GLY A 259 13.02 -2.25 18.80
CA GLY A 259 12.84 -3.69 18.64
C GLY A 259 11.95 -4.08 17.45
N PHE A 260 11.87 -3.27 16.40
CA PHE A 260 11.20 -3.65 15.16
C PHE A 260 12.13 -4.45 14.25
N GLU A 261 11.56 -5.47 13.60
CA GLU A 261 12.21 -6.28 12.56
C GLU A 261 11.78 -5.85 11.15
N SER A 262 10.92 -4.84 11.06
CA SER A 262 10.46 -4.29 9.78
C SER A 262 10.14 -2.82 9.89
N ILE A 263 10.30 -2.11 8.78
CA ILE A 263 9.90 -0.72 8.60
C ILE A 263 9.09 -0.60 7.32
N PHE A 264 8.05 0.24 7.32
CA PHE A 264 7.32 0.61 6.12
C PHE A 264 7.64 2.05 5.77
N ILE A 265 8.57 2.25 4.84
CA ILE A 265 8.97 3.57 4.36
C ILE A 265 7.93 4.07 3.35
N ARG A 266 7.19 5.10 3.73
CA ARG A 266 6.16 5.72 2.89
C ARG A 266 6.62 7.10 2.40
N HIS A 267 6.56 7.29 1.09
CA HIS A 267 6.73 8.64 0.54
C HIS A 267 5.59 9.56 0.98
N LEU A 268 5.89 10.84 1.09
CA LEU A 268 4.91 11.86 1.43
C LEU A 268 3.87 11.99 0.30
N THR A 269 2.59 11.98 0.67
CA THR A 269 1.49 12.21 -0.28
C THR A 269 0.99 13.65 -0.13
N ARG A 270 0.84 14.36 -1.25
CA ARG A 270 0.44 15.77 -1.28
C ARG A 270 -1.07 15.95 -1.04
N LEU A 271 -1.53 15.51 0.16
CA LEU A 271 -2.90 15.63 0.65
C LEU A 271 -2.93 16.39 1.98
N GLY A 272 -4.07 16.95 2.35
CA GLY A 272 -4.28 17.62 3.63
C GLY A 272 -3.27 18.73 3.91
N LYS A 273 -2.65 18.69 5.10
CA LYS A 273 -1.59 19.66 5.47
C LYS A 273 -0.37 19.57 4.58
N ALA A 274 0.04 18.36 4.18
CA ALA A 274 1.20 18.19 3.32
C ALA A 274 1.07 18.98 2.00
N ALA A 275 -0.15 19.09 1.45
CA ALA A 275 -0.38 19.90 0.26
C ALA A 275 -0.12 21.40 0.49
N LYS A 276 -0.37 21.91 1.70
CA LYS A 276 -0.20 23.33 2.06
C LYS A 276 1.25 23.68 2.44
N CYS A 277 1.96 22.71 3.03
CA CYS A 277 3.33 22.90 3.53
C CYS A 277 4.38 22.25 2.59
N TRP A 278 4.00 21.93 1.34
CA TRP A 278 4.87 21.16 0.43
C TRP A 278 6.24 21.80 0.23
N ASP A 279 6.31 23.10 0.16
CA ASP A 279 7.59 23.82 -0.06
C ASP A 279 8.56 23.65 1.13
N GLU A 280 8.04 23.37 2.32
CA GLU A 280 8.84 23.16 3.55
C GLU A 280 9.21 21.70 3.76
N ILE A 281 8.25 20.76 3.58
CA ILE A 281 8.40 19.36 3.96
C ILE A 281 8.43 18.41 2.76
N GLY A 282 8.05 18.86 1.57
CA GLY A 282 8.01 18.07 0.35
C GLY A 282 9.38 17.94 -0.30
N TYR A 283 9.49 17.06 -1.25
CA TYR A 283 10.69 16.74 -2.03
C TYR A 283 10.27 16.26 -3.43
N ASP A 284 11.22 16.14 -4.34
CA ASP A 284 10.97 15.50 -5.63
C ASP A 284 11.14 13.96 -5.57
N ALA A 285 10.75 13.28 -6.64
CA ALA A 285 10.80 11.83 -6.67
C ALA A 285 12.24 11.28 -6.58
N GLN A 286 13.20 11.98 -7.16
CA GLN A 286 14.60 11.56 -7.15
C GLN A 286 15.20 11.68 -5.73
N GLU A 287 14.93 12.77 -5.02
CA GLU A 287 15.35 12.96 -3.62
C GLU A 287 14.82 11.82 -2.74
N PHE A 288 13.54 11.42 -2.91
CA PHE A 288 12.98 10.26 -2.19
C PHE A 288 13.66 8.95 -2.59
N LEU A 289 13.88 8.73 -3.88
CA LEU A 289 14.50 7.49 -4.36
C LEU A 289 15.94 7.34 -3.88
N ASP A 290 16.69 8.42 -3.77
CA ASP A 290 18.05 8.40 -3.23
C ASP A 290 18.05 8.06 -1.74
N PHE A 291 17.13 8.64 -0.96
CA PHE A 291 16.88 8.26 0.43
C PHE A 291 16.48 6.79 0.55
N TYR A 292 15.51 6.34 -0.24
CA TYR A 292 14.99 4.97 -0.21
C TYR A 292 16.07 3.94 -0.52
N ARG A 293 16.87 4.17 -1.58
CA ARG A 293 18.00 3.31 -1.94
C ARG A 293 19.03 3.23 -0.81
N ASN A 294 19.34 4.37 -0.19
CA ASN A 294 20.26 4.42 0.95
C ASN A 294 19.70 3.60 2.12
N ALA A 295 18.44 3.79 2.50
CA ALA A 295 17.79 3.05 3.57
C ALA A 295 17.81 1.54 3.33
N VAL A 296 17.42 1.09 2.13
CA VAL A 296 17.43 -0.34 1.77
C VAL A 296 18.86 -0.91 1.75
N ASN A 297 19.85 -0.16 1.25
CA ASN A 297 21.25 -0.58 1.30
C ASN A 297 21.76 -0.76 2.73
N VAL A 298 21.39 0.13 3.65
CA VAL A 298 21.71 -0.01 5.09
C VAL A 298 21.07 -1.28 5.64
N MET A 299 19.80 -1.56 5.36
CA MET A 299 19.12 -2.77 5.82
C MET A 299 19.74 -4.07 5.25
N ILE A 300 20.09 -4.07 3.96
CA ILE A 300 20.81 -5.21 3.35
C ILE A 300 22.17 -5.40 4.03
N SER A 301 22.91 -4.32 4.29
CA SER A 301 24.21 -4.39 4.98
C SER A 301 24.08 -4.95 6.39
N LEU A 302 23.09 -4.50 7.15
CA LEU A 302 22.77 -5.00 8.49
C LEU A 302 22.38 -6.48 8.47
N SER A 303 21.56 -6.88 7.51
CA SER A 303 21.15 -8.28 7.33
C SER A 303 22.35 -9.19 7.00
N LYS A 304 23.30 -8.74 6.18
CA LYS A 304 24.57 -9.46 5.94
C LYS A 304 25.44 -9.60 7.19
N GLN A 305 25.28 -8.71 8.16
CA GLN A 305 25.97 -8.75 9.47
C GLN A 305 25.18 -9.53 10.53
N GLY A 306 24.06 -10.15 10.17
CA GLY A 306 23.22 -10.95 11.07
C GLY A 306 22.13 -10.18 11.80
N THR A 307 21.94 -8.88 11.51
CA THR A 307 20.83 -8.08 12.08
C THR A 307 19.71 -8.00 11.05
N TYR A 308 18.65 -8.79 11.26
CA TYR A 308 17.52 -8.82 10.35
C TYR A 308 16.64 -7.58 10.51
N ILE A 309 16.36 -6.91 9.40
CA ILE A 309 15.32 -5.88 9.27
C ILE A 309 14.81 -5.87 7.83
N LYS A 310 13.47 -5.78 7.66
CA LYS A 310 12.79 -5.86 6.37
C LYS A 310 12.13 -4.53 6.02
N GLU A 311 12.31 -4.08 4.77
CA GLU A 311 11.52 -2.97 4.22
C GLU A 311 10.21 -3.52 3.64
N GLN A 312 9.07 -3.05 4.17
CA GLN A 312 7.75 -3.61 3.85
C GLN A 312 7.30 -3.29 2.43
N HIS A 313 7.64 -2.12 1.88
CA HIS A 313 7.28 -1.76 0.51
C HIS A 313 8.06 -2.62 -0.49
N ALA A 314 9.38 -2.79 -0.27
CA ALA A 314 10.19 -3.74 -1.05
C ALA A 314 9.63 -5.16 -0.94
N SER A 315 9.25 -5.60 0.26
CA SER A 315 8.61 -6.91 0.48
C SER A 315 7.36 -7.09 -0.40
N ILE A 316 6.47 -6.11 -0.43
CA ILE A 316 5.26 -6.14 -1.26
C ILE A 316 5.60 -6.20 -2.75
N LEU A 317 6.54 -5.37 -3.21
CA LEU A 317 6.96 -5.35 -4.61
C LEU A 317 7.65 -6.68 -5.01
N LEU A 318 8.53 -7.21 -4.18
CA LEU A 318 9.19 -8.51 -4.40
C LEU A 318 8.18 -9.66 -4.43
N LYS A 319 7.18 -9.67 -3.54
CA LYS A 319 6.09 -10.64 -3.57
C LYS A 319 5.34 -10.58 -4.90
N ARG A 320 5.09 -9.39 -5.43
CA ARG A 320 4.44 -9.22 -6.73
C ARG A 320 5.32 -9.61 -7.91
N ILE A 321 6.63 -9.35 -7.84
CA ILE A 321 7.61 -9.79 -8.85
C ILE A 321 7.67 -11.32 -8.88
N ASN A 322 7.64 -11.97 -7.72
CA ASN A 322 7.67 -13.43 -7.60
C ASN A 322 6.32 -14.09 -7.87
N ASN A 323 5.21 -13.40 -7.58
CA ASN A 323 3.84 -13.88 -7.78
C ASN A 323 2.87 -12.72 -8.02
N ALA A 324 2.51 -12.47 -9.25
CA ALA A 324 1.58 -11.40 -9.65
C ALA A 324 0.19 -11.50 -8.98
N GLY A 325 -0.20 -12.67 -8.45
CA GLY A 325 -1.45 -12.88 -7.73
C GLY A 325 -1.52 -12.26 -6.33
N VAL A 326 -0.45 -11.66 -5.82
CA VAL A 326 -0.47 -10.95 -4.54
C VAL A 326 -1.39 -9.74 -4.63
N ASN A 327 -2.43 -9.74 -3.76
CA ASN A 327 -3.42 -8.67 -3.72
C ASN A 327 -3.00 -7.58 -2.71
N TYR A 328 -2.48 -6.47 -3.24
CA TYR A 328 -2.24 -5.26 -2.45
C TYR A 328 -3.04 -4.11 -3.07
N MET A 329 -3.89 -3.46 -2.27
CA MET A 329 -4.96 -2.56 -2.74
C MET A 329 -4.46 -1.41 -3.62
N GLU A 330 -3.28 -0.87 -3.31
CA GLU A 330 -2.68 0.26 -4.01
C GLU A 330 -1.89 -0.12 -5.27
N LEU A 331 -1.49 -1.39 -5.40
CA LEU A 331 -0.61 -1.89 -6.46
C LEU A 331 -1.31 -2.95 -7.32
N ARG A 332 -2.58 -2.80 -7.61
CA ARG A 332 -3.35 -3.70 -8.47
C ARG A 332 -4.11 -2.91 -9.55
N SER A 333 -4.56 -3.58 -10.59
CA SER A 333 -5.35 -3.03 -11.68
C SER A 333 -6.65 -3.82 -11.82
N PRO A 334 -7.83 -3.19 -11.59
CA PRO A 334 -8.03 -1.85 -11.05
C PRO A 334 -7.71 -1.73 -9.56
N CYS A 335 -7.57 -0.48 -9.06
CA CYS A 335 -7.41 -0.15 -7.64
C CYS A 335 -8.50 -0.78 -6.77
N GLY A 336 -8.16 -1.07 -5.50
CA GLY A 336 -9.08 -1.66 -4.53
C GLY A 336 -10.20 -0.75 -4.04
N GLY A 337 -10.16 0.55 -4.33
CA GLY A 337 -11.15 1.50 -3.85
C GLY A 337 -12.58 1.14 -4.26
N GLY A 338 -13.46 0.95 -3.27
CA GLY A 338 -14.85 0.52 -3.44
C GLY A 338 -15.04 -0.99 -3.61
N ILE A 339 -14.17 -1.68 -4.36
CA ILE A 339 -14.33 -3.11 -4.67
C ILE A 339 -13.51 -4.05 -3.80
N GLY A 340 -12.50 -3.54 -3.11
CA GLY A 340 -11.64 -4.32 -2.21
C GLY A 340 -11.57 -3.70 -0.82
N GLN A 341 -11.83 -2.39 -0.73
CA GLN A 341 -11.90 -1.64 0.52
C GLN A 341 -12.98 -0.55 0.48
N MET A 342 -13.52 -0.21 1.65
CA MET A 342 -14.44 0.92 1.87
C MET A 342 -14.11 1.61 3.18
N ALA A 343 -14.36 2.93 3.27
CA ALA A 343 -14.20 3.70 4.49
C ALA A 343 -15.53 4.25 4.97
N TYR A 344 -15.94 3.87 6.18
CA TYR A 344 -17.14 4.33 6.88
C TYR A 344 -16.79 5.54 7.74
N PHE A 345 -17.33 6.68 7.39
CA PHE A 345 -17.04 7.94 8.07
C PHE A 345 -17.91 8.13 9.30
N ALA A 346 -17.45 8.93 10.27
CA ALA A 346 -18.14 9.12 11.56
C ALA A 346 -19.59 9.61 11.47
N ASP A 347 -19.98 10.25 10.37
CA ASP A 347 -21.35 10.76 10.11
C ASP A 347 -22.20 9.80 9.26
N GLY A 348 -21.70 8.60 8.95
CA GLY A 348 -22.41 7.58 8.18
C GLY A 348 -22.16 7.62 6.67
N ARG A 349 -21.43 8.60 6.13
CA ARG A 349 -20.97 8.58 4.73
C ARG A 349 -20.01 7.43 4.50
N VAL A 350 -20.06 6.83 3.31
CA VAL A 350 -19.16 5.73 2.91
C VAL A 350 -18.35 6.14 1.70
N PHE A 351 -17.03 6.01 1.78
CA PHE A 351 -16.09 6.40 0.73
C PHE A 351 -15.37 5.20 0.13
N THR A 352 -14.77 5.38 -1.03
CA THR A 352 -14.07 4.33 -1.77
C THR A 352 -12.89 3.72 -0.99
N CYS A 353 -12.19 4.52 -0.19
CA CYS A 353 -10.98 4.14 0.55
C CYS A 353 -10.65 5.20 1.61
N ASP A 354 -9.54 5.02 2.32
CA ASP A 354 -9.06 5.99 3.31
C ASP A 354 -8.72 7.35 2.67
N GLU A 355 -7.97 7.38 1.56
CA GLU A 355 -7.68 8.62 0.85
C GLU A 355 -8.97 9.30 0.35
N GLY A 356 -9.97 8.51 -0.08
CA GLY A 356 -11.27 9.03 -0.51
C GLY A 356 -12.00 9.81 0.58
N ARG A 357 -11.99 9.29 1.83
CA ARG A 357 -12.59 10.02 2.97
C ARG A 357 -11.74 11.24 3.38
N MET A 358 -10.41 11.20 3.21
CA MET A 358 -9.54 12.36 3.45
C MET A 358 -9.89 13.53 2.51
N MET A 359 -10.31 13.24 1.27
CA MET A 359 -10.81 14.27 0.36
C MET A 359 -12.07 14.96 0.89
N ALA A 360 -12.95 14.24 1.59
CA ALA A 360 -14.11 14.87 2.24
C ALA A 360 -13.69 15.84 3.35
N GLU A 361 -12.68 15.53 4.12
CA GLU A 361 -12.09 16.44 5.10
C GLU A 361 -11.41 17.67 4.45
N MET A 362 -11.05 17.56 3.16
CA MET A 362 -10.57 18.68 2.35
C MET A 362 -11.70 19.44 1.62
N GLY A 363 -12.97 19.06 1.83
CA GLY A 363 -14.14 19.76 1.34
C GLY A 363 -14.73 19.26 0.03
N THR A 364 -14.42 18.02 -0.40
CA THR A 364 -15.02 17.41 -1.59
C THR A 364 -15.46 15.97 -1.38
N ASP A 365 -16.70 15.67 -1.73
CA ASP A 365 -17.29 14.32 -1.66
C ASP A 365 -17.15 13.54 -2.99
N ALA A 366 -16.14 13.87 -3.82
CA ALA A 366 -15.94 13.25 -5.14
C ALA A 366 -15.81 11.72 -5.08
N PHE A 367 -15.38 11.17 -3.95
CA PHE A 367 -15.18 9.72 -3.74
C PHE A 367 -16.24 9.08 -2.83
N LEU A 368 -17.36 9.76 -2.62
CA LEU A 368 -18.50 9.24 -1.88
C LEU A 368 -19.18 8.11 -2.65
N LEU A 369 -19.38 6.96 -2.01
CA LEU A 369 -20.13 5.81 -2.53
C LEU A 369 -21.63 5.91 -2.18
N GLY A 370 -21.94 6.32 -0.93
CA GLY A 370 -23.28 6.40 -0.37
C GLY A 370 -23.26 6.64 1.14
N ASN A 371 -24.30 6.17 1.84
CA ASN A 371 -24.49 6.40 3.27
C ASN A 371 -25.06 5.15 3.97
N VAL A 372 -24.57 4.83 5.18
CA VAL A 372 -24.96 3.63 5.95
C VAL A 372 -26.45 3.61 6.32
N TYR A 373 -27.13 4.75 6.29
CA TYR A 373 -28.55 4.84 6.65
C TYR A 373 -29.50 4.60 5.48
N THR A 374 -29.03 4.70 4.25
CA THR A 374 -29.89 4.67 3.06
C THR A 374 -29.51 3.58 2.07
N ASP A 375 -28.26 3.12 2.08
CA ASP A 375 -27.72 2.26 1.05
C ASP A 375 -27.35 0.88 1.59
N THR A 376 -27.45 -0.12 0.75
CA THR A 376 -26.94 -1.48 1.00
C THR A 376 -25.51 -1.63 0.47
N TYR A 377 -24.83 -2.71 0.84
CA TYR A 377 -23.52 -3.07 0.25
C TYR A 377 -23.56 -3.08 -1.28
N ASN A 378 -24.60 -3.67 -1.88
CA ASN A 378 -24.76 -3.72 -3.33
C ASN A 378 -24.93 -2.35 -3.97
N ASP A 379 -25.64 -1.42 -3.32
CA ASP A 379 -25.78 -0.05 -3.82
C ASP A 379 -24.43 0.66 -3.84
N LEU A 380 -23.61 0.50 -2.78
CA LEU A 380 -22.29 1.10 -2.67
C LEU A 380 -21.33 0.61 -3.76
N VAL A 381 -21.19 -0.72 -3.94
CA VAL A 381 -20.29 -1.31 -4.96
C VAL A 381 -20.77 -1.04 -6.38
N SER A 382 -22.09 -0.82 -6.58
CA SER A 382 -22.70 -0.50 -7.86
C SER A 382 -22.76 0.99 -8.17
N SER A 383 -22.30 1.85 -7.26
CA SER A 383 -22.35 3.30 -7.40
C SER A 383 -21.57 3.79 -8.63
N LYS A 384 -21.95 4.96 -9.14
CA LYS A 384 -21.23 5.61 -10.25
C LYS A 384 -19.78 5.93 -9.87
N THR A 385 -19.55 6.33 -8.62
CA THR A 385 -18.24 6.64 -8.08
C THR A 385 -17.35 5.38 -8.07
N CYS A 386 -17.86 4.24 -7.61
CA CYS A 386 -17.11 2.98 -7.62
C CYS A 386 -16.69 2.60 -9.05
N ARG A 387 -17.62 2.65 -10.01
CA ARG A 387 -17.34 2.37 -11.42
C ARG A 387 -16.32 3.33 -12.02
N ALA A 388 -16.41 4.63 -11.69
CA ALA A 388 -15.46 5.63 -12.18
C ALA A 388 -14.05 5.37 -11.66
N VAL A 389 -13.89 5.05 -10.36
CA VAL A 389 -12.60 4.71 -9.75
C VAL A 389 -12.00 3.45 -10.36
N CYS A 390 -12.80 2.39 -10.56
CA CYS A 390 -12.35 1.18 -11.25
C CYS A 390 -11.87 1.48 -12.67
N SER A 391 -12.66 2.22 -13.46
CA SER A 391 -12.30 2.55 -14.85
C SER A 391 -11.04 3.41 -14.92
N ALA A 392 -10.91 4.40 -14.02
CA ALA A 392 -9.77 5.31 -13.98
C ALA A 392 -8.47 4.66 -13.47
N SER A 393 -8.55 3.46 -12.90
CA SER A 393 -7.39 2.74 -12.35
C SER A 393 -7.06 1.41 -13.05
N THR A 394 -7.71 1.13 -14.17
CA THR A 394 -7.41 -0.05 -15.01
C THR A 394 -6.20 0.27 -15.88
N LEU A 395 -5.00 -0.14 -15.46
CA LEU A 395 -3.73 0.20 -16.12
C LEU A 395 -3.67 -0.25 -17.58
N GLU A 396 -4.34 -1.34 -17.90
CA GLU A 396 -4.42 -1.91 -19.25
C GLU A 396 -5.11 -0.97 -20.27
N THR A 397 -5.83 0.04 -19.79
CA THR A 397 -6.54 1.02 -20.63
C THR A 397 -5.98 2.43 -20.53
N ILE A 398 -5.01 2.66 -19.65
CA ILE A 398 -4.39 3.97 -19.45
C ILE A 398 -3.19 4.09 -20.41
N PRO A 399 -3.15 5.13 -21.28
CA PRO A 399 -1.99 5.39 -22.14
C PRO A 399 -0.68 5.44 -21.34
N SER A 400 0.39 4.89 -21.87
CA SER A 400 1.70 4.74 -21.25
C SER A 400 1.77 3.76 -20.05
N CYS A 401 0.64 3.39 -19.43
CA CYS A 401 0.63 2.32 -18.44
C CYS A 401 0.45 0.95 -19.10
N CYS A 402 -0.39 0.86 -20.14
CA CYS A 402 -0.62 -0.40 -20.85
C CYS A 402 0.65 -0.98 -21.50
N ASP A 403 1.58 -0.12 -21.93
CA ASP A 403 2.84 -0.51 -22.55
C ASP A 403 4.04 -0.43 -21.56
N CYS A 404 3.78 -0.26 -20.27
CA CYS A 404 4.82 -0.11 -19.27
C CYS A 404 5.33 -1.48 -18.79
N VAL A 405 6.65 -1.66 -18.78
CA VAL A 405 7.30 -2.88 -18.28
C VAL A 405 6.94 -3.19 -16.82
N TYR A 406 6.54 -2.18 -16.03
CA TYR A 406 6.15 -2.32 -14.63
C TYR A 406 4.65 -2.51 -14.42
N GLN A 407 3.85 -2.51 -15.48
CA GLN A 407 2.39 -2.64 -15.40
C GLN A 407 1.93 -3.79 -14.50
N PRO A 408 2.52 -5.01 -14.54
CA PRO A 408 2.05 -6.12 -13.70
C PRO A 408 2.29 -5.93 -12.20
N TYR A 409 3.17 -5.02 -11.82
CA TYR A 409 3.61 -4.80 -10.43
C TYR A 409 3.10 -3.48 -9.84
N CYS A 410 2.57 -2.59 -10.67
CA CYS A 410 2.21 -1.23 -10.33
C CYS A 410 0.70 -1.04 -10.13
N GLY A 411 0.31 0.15 -9.69
CA GLY A 411 -1.07 0.61 -9.56
C GLY A 411 -1.13 2.14 -9.59
N THR A 412 -2.27 2.69 -10.00
CA THR A 412 -2.53 4.14 -9.94
C THR A 412 -3.58 4.45 -8.88
N CYS A 413 -3.57 5.67 -8.35
CA CYS A 413 -4.51 6.12 -7.35
C CYS A 413 -5.37 7.27 -7.90
N PRO A 414 -6.64 7.01 -8.27
CA PRO A 414 -7.55 8.04 -8.76
C PRO A 414 -7.77 9.19 -7.78
N VAL A 415 -7.69 8.92 -6.48
CA VAL A 415 -7.87 9.93 -5.43
C VAL A 415 -6.71 10.94 -5.45
N VAL A 416 -5.47 10.42 -5.46
CA VAL A 416 -4.26 11.27 -5.51
C VAL A 416 -4.20 12.02 -6.84
N ASN A 417 -4.53 11.36 -7.95
CA ASN A 417 -4.59 12.01 -9.26
C ASN A 417 -5.55 13.20 -9.23
N TYR A 418 -6.76 12.98 -8.72
CA TYR A 418 -7.77 14.06 -8.60
C TYR A 418 -7.31 15.19 -7.68
N ALA A 419 -6.70 14.87 -6.56
CA ALA A 419 -6.19 15.88 -5.62
C ALA A 419 -5.12 16.79 -6.24
N LEU A 420 -4.27 16.23 -7.12
CA LEU A 420 -3.15 16.95 -7.74
C LEU A 420 -3.55 17.68 -9.03
N THR A 421 -4.47 17.13 -9.80
CA THR A 421 -4.75 17.59 -11.18
C THR A 421 -6.22 17.96 -11.43
N GLY A 422 -7.13 17.62 -10.52
CA GLY A 422 -8.58 17.72 -10.73
C GLY A 422 -9.17 16.61 -11.63
N ASP A 423 -8.36 15.63 -12.05
CA ASP A 423 -8.77 14.51 -12.90
C ASP A 423 -8.47 13.17 -12.20
N ILE A 424 -9.39 12.23 -12.24
CA ILE A 424 -9.19 10.88 -11.66
C ILE A 424 -8.26 10.00 -12.49
N ILE A 425 -8.03 10.34 -13.77
CA ILE A 425 -7.15 9.60 -14.68
C ILE A 425 -5.77 10.26 -14.72
N GLU A 426 -4.75 9.49 -14.40
CA GLU A 426 -3.36 9.92 -14.59
C GLU A 426 -3.03 10.00 -16.08
N LYS A 427 -2.64 11.18 -16.54
CA LYS A 427 -2.34 11.45 -17.95
C LYS A 427 -0.85 11.56 -18.24
N THR A 428 -0.03 11.65 -17.20
CA THR A 428 1.39 11.81 -17.38
C THR A 428 2.16 10.58 -16.95
N PRO A 429 3.00 10.02 -17.83
CA PRO A 429 3.86 8.89 -17.46
C PRO A 429 4.99 9.29 -16.49
N ARG A 430 4.99 10.52 -15.97
CA ARG A 430 5.99 11.10 -15.08
C ARG A 430 5.36 11.86 -13.93
N SER A 431 4.24 11.35 -13.40
CA SER A 431 3.75 11.86 -12.13
C SER A 431 4.71 11.46 -11.01
N PHE A 432 4.72 12.23 -9.94
CA PHE A 432 5.51 11.90 -8.73
C PHE A 432 5.35 10.44 -8.31
N ARG A 433 4.09 9.95 -8.29
CA ARG A 433 3.80 8.54 -7.95
C ARG A 433 4.43 7.57 -8.98
N CYS A 434 4.28 7.85 -10.27
CA CYS A 434 4.87 7.02 -11.32
C CYS A 434 6.39 6.97 -11.19
N GLU A 435 7.06 8.11 -10.99
CA GLU A 435 8.50 8.19 -10.83
C GLU A 435 8.98 7.42 -9.59
N VAL A 436 8.30 7.56 -8.44
CA VAL A 436 8.63 6.85 -7.21
C VAL A 436 8.51 5.33 -7.39
N TYR A 437 7.36 4.82 -7.84
CA TYR A 437 7.16 3.37 -7.96
C TYR A 437 8.02 2.74 -9.05
N SER A 438 8.19 3.41 -10.20
CA SER A 438 9.10 2.91 -11.24
C SER A 438 10.54 2.92 -10.78
N GLY A 439 10.97 3.94 -10.04
CA GLY A 439 12.32 4.01 -9.48
C GLY A 439 12.60 2.97 -8.40
N MET A 440 11.61 2.65 -7.55
CA MET A 440 11.72 1.54 -6.58
C MET A 440 11.83 0.20 -7.31
N LEU A 441 11.02 -0.01 -8.36
CA LEU A 441 11.09 -1.23 -9.19
C LEU A 441 12.41 -1.31 -9.98
N ASP A 442 12.89 -0.18 -10.54
CA ASP A 442 14.23 -0.10 -11.18
C ASP A 442 15.31 -0.55 -10.20
N TYR A 443 15.26 -0.11 -8.96
CA TYR A 443 16.24 -0.47 -7.95
C TYR A 443 16.17 -1.96 -7.59
N LEU A 444 14.98 -2.51 -7.32
CA LEU A 444 14.83 -3.92 -6.98
C LEU A 444 15.20 -4.84 -8.15
N PHE A 445 14.78 -4.52 -9.38
CA PHE A 445 15.20 -5.27 -10.56
C PHE A 445 16.71 -5.16 -10.82
N GLY A 446 17.33 -4.04 -10.47
CA GLY A 446 18.79 -3.88 -10.49
C GLY A 446 19.50 -4.88 -9.56
N LEU A 447 19.06 -4.96 -8.30
CA LEU A 447 19.59 -5.94 -7.33
C LEU A 447 19.38 -7.38 -7.79
N ILE A 448 18.22 -7.68 -8.40
CA ILE A 448 17.95 -9.02 -8.97
C ILE A 448 18.88 -9.32 -10.14
N MET A 449 19.09 -8.35 -11.03
CA MET A 449 19.95 -8.52 -12.21
C MET A 449 21.44 -8.66 -11.85
N GLU A 450 21.92 -7.97 -10.80
CA GLU A 450 23.28 -8.12 -10.26
C GLU A 450 23.54 -9.54 -9.74
N ASN A 451 22.47 -10.22 -9.29
CA ASN A 451 22.49 -11.61 -8.87
C ASN A 451 23.56 -11.94 -7.81
N ASN A 452 23.80 -11.00 -6.87
CA ASN A 452 24.68 -11.27 -5.74
C ASN A 452 24.01 -12.30 -4.79
N PRO A 453 24.63 -13.46 -4.50
CA PRO A 453 23.96 -14.54 -3.76
C PRO A 453 23.44 -14.14 -2.38
N GLU A 454 24.21 -13.38 -1.61
CA GLU A 454 23.80 -12.93 -0.27
C GLU A 454 22.64 -11.93 -0.34
N THR A 455 22.69 -11.02 -1.31
CA THR A 455 21.59 -10.06 -1.54
C THR A 455 20.31 -10.76 -1.98
N ILE A 456 20.41 -11.72 -2.90
CA ILE A 456 19.24 -12.50 -3.37
C ILE A 456 18.61 -13.29 -2.22
N GLU A 457 19.42 -13.88 -1.32
CA GLU A 457 18.90 -14.56 -0.14
C GLU A 457 18.10 -13.62 0.76
N ILE A 458 18.61 -12.41 1.02
CA ILE A 458 17.91 -11.39 1.81
C ILE A 458 16.61 -10.96 1.11
N LEU A 459 16.62 -10.70 -0.20
CA LEU A 459 15.40 -10.35 -0.95
C LEU A 459 14.36 -11.49 -0.93
N ASN A 460 14.80 -12.75 -0.97
CA ASN A 460 13.92 -13.91 -0.83
C ASN A 460 13.29 -13.98 0.57
N GLN A 461 14.07 -13.74 1.63
CA GLN A 461 13.54 -13.65 3.00
C GLN A 461 12.51 -12.51 3.13
N TRP A 462 12.74 -11.36 2.48
CA TRP A 462 11.78 -10.25 2.48
C TRP A 462 10.50 -10.59 1.72
N SER A 463 10.56 -11.46 0.73
CA SER A 463 9.40 -11.88 -0.08
C SER A 463 8.57 -13.03 0.53
N CYS A 464 8.96 -13.52 1.71
CA CYS A 464 8.23 -14.55 2.49
C CYS A 464 7.21 -13.98 3.51
#